data_002ad5701b8f57012907406f9e2828ef
#
_entry.id   002ad5701b8f57012907406f9e2828ef
#
_cell.length_a   1.000
_cell.length_b   1.000
_cell.length_c   1.000
_cell.angle_alpha   90.00
_cell.angle_beta   90.00
_cell.angle_gamma   90.00
#
_symmetry.space_group_name_H-M   'P 1'
#
loop_
_entity.id
_entity.type
_entity.pdbx_description
1 polymer ?
#
loop_
_entity_poly.entity_id
_entity_poly.type
_entity_poly.pdbx_seq_one_letter_code
_entity_poly.pdbx_strand_id
1 'polypeptide(L)'
;MFSRILRNYDRMNRLMSLGLDKLWRQKAAAECRGKVLDLCCGTGDMALASEKRGLSVIGLDGDTAILSAAREKLYRARLVLADATSLPFKDGSFDSVTVAWGIRNIPNRQKALSEAVRVLRPGGRYIVLESVMPTNPAVRFLFRLYMRLWIPILARLVGTDPSAYRYFAHSVERFGHKSAFLREMADAGFERPRARDLSFGLAVLFTGEK
;
A
#
# COMPACT_ATOMS: atom_id res chain seq x y z
N MET A 1 9.56 13.37 1.95
CA MET A 1 8.62 13.55 3.08
C MET A 1 8.68 12.37 4.02
N PHE A 2 8.56 11.14 3.55
CA PHE A 2 8.53 9.93 4.38
C PHE A 2 9.85 9.65 5.10
N SER A 3 11.01 9.95 4.52
CA SER A 3 12.33 9.79 5.14
C SER A 3 12.50 10.55 6.47
N ARG A 4 11.77 11.67 6.67
CA ARG A 4 11.81 12.45 7.91
C ARG A 4 11.13 11.77 9.12
N ILE A 5 10.26 10.80 8.87
CA ILE A 5 9.48 10.12 9.93
C ILE A 5 9.87 8.66 10.10
N LEU A 6 10.88 8.16 9.33
CA LEU A 6 11.27 6.74 9.27
C LEU A 6 11.46 6.12 10.65
N ARG A 7 12.14 6.82 11.59
CA ARG A 7 12.47 6.28 12.93
C ARG A 7 11.26 5.82 13.72
N ASN A 8 10.11 6.50 13.54
CA ASN A 8 8.87 6.20 14.27
C ASN A 8 7.74 5.73 13.34
N TYR A 9 8.02 5.56 12.04
CA TYR A 9 7.01 5.29 11.03
C TYR A 9 6.20 4.02 11.32
N ASP A 10 6.88 2.91 11.57
CA ASP A 10 6.20 1.65 11.84
C ASP A 10 5.47 1.65 13.17
N ARG A 11 6.07 2.29 14.19
CA ARG A 11 5.43 2.44 15.51
C ARG A 11 4.13 3.23 15.39
N MET A 12 4.17 4.32 14.63
CA MET A 12 2.99 5.15 14.43
C MET A 12 1.91 4.43 13.61
N ASN A 13 2.27 3.70 12.56
CA ASN A 13 1.33 2.89 11.78
C ASN A 13 0.64 1.84 12.67
N ARG A 14 1.38 1.20 13.58
CA ARG A 14 0.84 0.26 14.58
C ARG A 14 -0.17 0.93 15.50
N LEU A 15 0.15 2.11 16.03
CA LEU A 15 -0.72 2.84 16.95
C LEU A 15 -1.97 3.33 16.23
N MET A 16 -1.82 3.91 15.03
CA MET A 16 -2.95 4.36 14.20
C MET A 16 -3.90 3.23 13.83
N SER A 17 -3.37 2.05 13.56
CA SER A 17 -4.20 0.89 13.17
C SER A 17 -4.62 0.03 14.35
N LEU A 18 -4.21 0.36 15.59
CA LEU A 18 -4.34 -0.51 16.77
C LEU A 18 -3.74 -1.91 16.51
N GLY A 19 -2.68 -1.99 15.71
CA GLY A 19 -2.02 -3.23 15.30
C GLY A 19 -2.74 -4.01 14.19
N LEU A 20 -3.91 -3.58 13.73
CA LEU A 20 -4.68 -4.24 12.66
C LEU A 20 -3.97 -4.23 11.31
N ASP A 21 -3.03 -3.31 11.09
CA ASP A 21 -2.22 -3.24 9.88
C ASP A 21 -1.47 -4.55 9.58
N LYS A 22 -1.01 -5.28 10.60
CA LYS A 22 -0.40 -6.60 10.44
C LYS A 22 -1.38 -7.62 9.87
N LEU A 23 -2.58 -7.67 10.46
CA LEU A 23 -3.63 -8.58 10.00
C LEU A 23 -4.07 -8.25 8.57
N TRP A 24 -4.19 -6.96 8.25
CA TRP A 24 -4.56 -6.55 6.90
C TRP A 24 -3.49 -6.93 5.86
N ARG A 25 -2.19 -6.75 6.19
CA ARG A 25 -1.08 -7.21 5.33
C ARG A 25 -1.06 -8.74 5.18
N GLN A 26 -1.34 -9.48 6.25
CA GLN A 26 -1.46 -10.95 6.15
C GLN A 26 -2.58 -11.36 5.20
N LYS A 27 -3.74 -10.70 5.26
CA LYS A 27 -4.85 -10.92 4.33
C LYS A 27 -4.48 -10.54 2.90
N ALA A 28 -3.76 -9.45 2.69
CA ALA A 28 -3.26 -9.06 1.36
C ALA A 28 -2.23 -10.07 0.85
N ALA A 29 -1.27 -10.47 1.68
CA ALA A 29 -0.28 -11.48 1.32
C ALA A 29 -0.93 -12.84 1.00
N ALA A 30 -2.07 -13.17 1.61
CA ALA A 30 -2.82 -14.39 1.31
C ALA A 30 -3.35 -14.45 -0.13
N GLU A 31 -3.57 -13.32 -0.76
CA GLU A 31 -3.95 -13.24 -2.18
C GLU A 31 -2.76 -13.40 -3.14
N CYS A 32 -1.53 -13.23 -2.64
CA CYS A 32 -0.31 -13.35 -3.44
C CYS A 32 0.04 -14.81 -3.75
N ARG A 33 0.68 -15.02 -4.89
CA ARG A 33 1.23 -16.29 -5.33
C ARG A 33 2.53 -16.09 -6.09
N GLY A 34 3.36 -17.12 -6.14
CA GLY A 34 4.58 -17.17 -6.93
C GLY A 34 5.58 -16.05 -6.64
N LYS A 35 6.05 -15.41 -7.69
CA LYS A 35 7.01 -14.29 -7.62
C LYS A 35 6.25 -12.97 -7.45
N VAL A 36 6.52 -12.27 -6.36
CA VAL A 36 5.82 -11.04 -5.95
C VAL A 36 6.70 -9.81 -6.18
N LEU A 37 6.12 -8.76 -6.76
CA LEU A 37 6.66 -7.42 -6.77
C LEU A 37 5.86 -6.55 -5.78
N ASP A 38 6.52 -6.03 -4.75
CA ASP A 38 5.93 -5.09 -3.79
C ASP A 38 6.31 -3.66 -4.17
N LEU A 39 5.38 -2.91 -4.78
CA LEU A 39 5.58 -1.53 -5.22
C LEU A 39 5.35 -0.56 -4.06
N CYS A 40 6.18 0.49 -3.99
CA CYS A 40 6.19 1.41 -2.85
C CYS A 40 6.34 0.63 -1.54
N CYS A 41 7.30 -0.29 -1.51
CA CYS A 41 7.45 -1.26 -0.42
C CYS A 41 7.71 -0.62 0.95
N GLY A 42 8.10 0.66 0.97
CA GLY A 42 8.34 1.38 2.20
C GLY A 42 9.39 0.68 3.06
N THR A 43 9.14 0.56 4.34
CA THR A 43 9.99 -0.16 5.30
C THR A 43 9.90 -1.69 5.21
N GLY A 44 9.24 -2.23 4.17
CA GLY A 44 9.22 -3.65 3.85
C GLY A 44 8.17 -4.50 4.56
N ASP A 45 7.21 -3.92 5.28
CA ASP A 45 6.24 -4.69 6.06
C ASP A 45 5.32 -5.58 5.19
N MET A 46 4.97 -5.16 3.96
CA MET A 46 4.17 -5.99 3.04
C MET A 46 5.04 -7.07 2.40
N ALA A 47 6.25 -6.71 1.97
CA ALA A 47 7.24 -7.66 1.49
C ALA A 47 7.51 -8.75 2.54
N LEU A 48 7.73 -8.38 3.82
CA LEU A 48 7.94 -9.32 4.92
C LEU A 48 6.73 -10.25 5.14
N ALA A 49 5.50 -9.72 5.02
CA ALA A 49 4.30 -10.55 5.14
C ALA A 49 4.23 -11.62 4.02
N SER A 50 4.70 -11.28 2.82
CA SER A 50 4.79 -12.20 1.68
C SER A 50 5.94 -13.20 1.83
N GLU A 51 7.12 -12.77 2.32
CA GLU A 51 8.26 -13.66 2.63
C GLU A 51 7.90 -14.74 3.66
N LYS A 52 7.17 -14.36 4.72
CA LYS A 52 6.70 -15.30 5.76
C LYS A 52 5.79 -16.40 5.22
N ARG A 53 5.23 -16.21 4.03
CA ARG A 53 4.46 -17.22 3.31
C ARG A 53 5.33 -18.06 2.36
N GLY A 54 6.64 -17.87 2.36
CA GLY A 54 7.57 -18.58 1.49
C GLY A 54 7.62 -18.06 0.05
N LEU A 55 7.03 -16.88 -0.22
CA LEU A 55 7.01 -16.30 -1.56
C LEU A 55 8.35 -15.62 -1.90
N SER A 56 8.72 -15.64 -3.19
CA SER A 56 9.87 -14.90 -3.72
C SER A 56 9.46 -13.43 -3.91
N VAL A 57 10.12 -12.51 -3.21
CA VAL A 57 9.71 -11.10 -3.19
C VAL A 57 10.80 -10.18 -3.74
N ILE A 58 10.39 -9.21 -4.55
CA ILE A 58 11.18 -8.04 -4.90
C ILE A 58 10.43 -6.83 -4.35
N GLY A 59 11.08 -6.04 -3.47
CA GLY A 59 10.56 -4.76 -2.99
C GLY A 59 11.11 -3.62 -3.85
N LEU A 60 10.24 -2.69 -4.24
CA LEU A 60 10.61 -1.52 -5.04
C LEU A 60 10.10 -0.25 -4.35
N ASP A 61 10.98 0.73 -4.22
CA ASP A 61 10.62 2.08 -3.74
C ASP A 61 11.48 3.14 -4.43
N GLY A 62 11.00 4.38 -4.46
CA GLY A 62 11.70 5.53 -5.04
C GLY A 62 12.64 6.25 -4.08
N ASP A 63 12.76 5.82 -2.81
CA ASP A 63 13.55 6.50 -1.78
C ASP A 63 14.61 5.53 -1.20
N THR A 64 15.89 5.90 -1.35
CA THR A 64 17.03 5.09 -0.88
C THR A 64 17.06 4.93 0.64
N ALA A 65 16.67 5.96 1.41
CA ALA A 65 16.67 5.90 2.87
C ALA A 65 15.60 4.92 3.36
N ILE A 66 14.46 4.89 2.68
CA ILE A 66 13.37 3.95 2.95
C ILE A 66 13.81 2.51 2.66
N LEU A 67 14.46 2.29 1.51
CA LEU A 67 15.00 0.96 1.15
C LEU A 67 16.07 0.48 2.13
N SER A 68 16.89 1.38 2.67
CA SER A 68 17.86 1.01 3.71
C SER A 68 17.16 0.49 4.97
N ALA A 69 16.07 1.14 5.42
CA ALA A 69 15.27 0.65 6.53
C ALA A 69 14.57 -0.70 6.22
N ALA A 70 14.12 -0.89 4.99
CA ALA A 70 13.54 -2.15 4.55
C ALA A 70 14.57 -3.31 4.61
N ARG A 71 15.82 -3.04 4.27
CA ARG A 71 16.88 -4.05 4.30
C ARG A 71 17.16 -4.62 5.69
N GLU A 72 16.94 -3.82 6.73
CA GLU A 72 17.10 -4.29 8.12
C GLU A 72 16.03 -5.32 8.53
N LYS A 73 14.89 -5.33 7.85
CA LYS A 73 13.76 -6.22 8.16
C LYS A 73 13.65 -7.44 7.26
N LEU A 74 14.10 -7.30 6.02
CA LEU A 74 13.87 -8.31 4.98
C LEU A 74 15.06 -9.26 4.90
N TYR A 75 14.79 -10.56 4.90
CA TYR A 75 15.80 -11.60 4.93
C TYR A 75 16.20 -12.07 3.54
N ARG A 76 15.27 -12.12 2.60
CA ARG A 76 15.44 -12.73 1.27
C ARG A 76 15.05 -11.81 0.11
N ALA A 77 14.20 -10.80 0.36
CA ALA A 77 13.73 -9.90 -0.67
C ALA A 77 14.88 -9.10 -1.30
N ARG A 78 14.88 -9.04 -2.61
CA ARG A 78 15.72 -8.08 -3.35
C ARG A 78 15.04 -6.72 -3.29
N LEU A 79 15.84 -5.66 -3.07
CA LEU A 79 15.34 -4.29 -3.07
C LEU A 79 15.84 -3.57 -4.32
N VAL A 80 14.95 -2.81 -4.96
CA VAL A 80 15.21 -2.08 -6.20
C VAL A 80 14.77 -0.63 -6.02
N LEU A 81 15.69 0.29 -6.29
CA LEU A 81 15.39 1.72 -6.37
C LEU A 81 14.86 2.03 -7.76
N ALA A 82 13.56 2.37 -7.87
CA ALA A 82 12.96 2.75 -9.14
C ALA A 82 11.62 3.49 -8.93
N ASP A 83 11.14 4.10 -10.02
CA ASP A 83 9.81 4.73 -10.08
C ASP A 83 8.75 3.68 -10.45
N ALA A 84 7.65 3.63 -9.70
CA ALA A 84 6.53 2.75 -9.97
C ALA A 84 5.83 3.04 -11.32
N THR A 85 6.06 4.21 -11.90
CA THR A 85 5.56 4.59 -13.24
C THR A 85 6.49 4.19 -14.38
N SER A 86 7.66 3.57 -14.08
CA SER A 86 8.63 3.10 -15.07
C SER A 86 9.43 1.94 -14.50
N LEU A 87 8.83 0.76 -14.51
CA LEU A 87 9.38 -0.42 -13.84
C LEU A 87 10.53 -1.05 -14.64
N PRO A 88 11.71 -1.30 -14.02
CA PRO A 88 12.89 -1.85 -14.72
C PRO A 88 12.77 -3.38 -14.87
N PHE A 89 11.61 -3.88 -15.22
CA PHE A 89 11.33 -5.30 -15.39
C PHE A 89 10.70 -5.57 -16.75
N LYS A 90 10.96 -6.77 -17.28
CA LYS A 90 10.35 -7.25 -18.52
C LYS A 90 8.86 -7.54 -18.31
N ASP A 91 8.11 -7.52 -19.39
CA ASP A 91 6.70 -7.92 -19.42
C ASP A 91 6.54 -9.34 -18.87
N GLY A 92 5.48 -9.58 -18.14
CA GLY A 92 5.16 -10.90 -17.61
C GLY A 92 6.19 -11.48 -16.63
N SER A 93 6.89 -10.63 -15.85
CA SER A 93 7.95 -11.06 -14.93
C SER A 93 7.45 -11.55 -13.58
N PHE A 94 6.19 -11.26 -13.21
CA PHE A 94 5.65 -11.50 -11.87
C PHE A 94 4.30 -12.22 -11.89
N ASP A 95 4.09 -13.05 -10.88
CA ASP A 95 2.81 -13.73 -10.64
C ASP A 95 1.87 -12.87 -9.80
N SER A 96 2.43 -11.97 -9.00
CA SER A 96 1.67 -11.03 -8.17
C SER A 96 2.39 -9.68 -8.09
N VAL A 97 1.62 -8.59 -8.10
CA VAL A 97 2.10 -7.23 -7.78
C VAL A 97 1.28 -6.71 -6.62
N THR A 98 1.95 -6.20 -5.59
CA THR A 98 1.30 -5.64 -4.39
C THR A 98 1.63 -4.16 -4.22
N VAL A 99 0.68 -3.40 -3.66
CA VAL A 99 0.89 -2.04 -3.16
C VAL A 99 0.16 -1.89 -1.84
N ALA A 100 0.88 -1.56 -0.77
CA ALA A 100 0.26 -1.32 0.54
C ALA A 100 0.45 0.14 0.98
N TRP A 101 -0.63 0.92 0.99
CA TRP A 101 -0.68 2.35 1.33
C TRP A 101 0.24 3.26 0.52
N GLY A 102 0.62 2.80 -0.69
CA GLY A 102 1.49 3.52 -1.61
C GLY A 102 0.76 4.20 -2.76
N ILE A 103 -0.26 3.53 -3.31
CA ILE A 103 -0.88 3.93 -4.60
C ILE A 103 -1.47 5.34 -4.60
N ARG A 104 -2.02 5.82 -3.47
CA ARG A 104 -2.57 7.17 -3.35
C ARG A 104 -1.53 8.28 -3.45
N ASN A 105 -0.25 7.94 -3.23
CA ASN A 105 0.86 8.88 -3.25
C ASN A 105 1.56 8.95 -4.61
N ILE A 106 1.21 8.09 -5.57
CA ILE A 106 1.76 8.10 -6.92
C ILE A 106 1.03 9.18 -7.75
N PRO A 107 1.73 10.22 -8.25
CA PRO A 107 1.08 11.29 -8.99
C PRO A 107 0.37 10.81 -10.26
N ASN A 108 1.01 9.94 -11.02
CA ASN A 108 0.44 9.35 -12.23
C ASN A 108 0.06 7.88 -11.97
N ARG A 109 -1.08 7.70 -11.25
CA ARG A 109 -1.58 6.36 -10.91
C ARG A 109 -1.89 5.51 -12.14
N GLN A 110 -2.46 6.12 -13.17
CA GLN A 110 -2.82 5.39 -14.40
C GLN A 110 -1.59 4.74 -15.04
N LYS A 111 -0.47 5.47 -15.08
CA LYS A 111 0.78 4.92 -15.61
C LYS A 111 1.34 3.81 -14.71
N ALA A 112 1.25 3.95 -13.39
CA ALA A 112 1.68 2.90 -12.47
C ALA A 112 0.81 1.64 -12.58
N LEU A 113 -0.51 1.80 -12.77
CA LEU A 113 -1.43 0.68 -13.02
C LEU A 113 -1.10 -0.02 -14.35
N SER A 114 -0.85 0.72 -15.42
CA SER A 114 -0.44 0.16 -16.71
C SER A 114 0.89 -0.60 -16.62
N GLU A 115 1.87 -0.09 -15.86
CA GLU A 115 3.13 -0.78 -15.60
C GLU A 115 2.92 -2.07 -14.78
N ALA A 116 2.02 -2.03 -13.78
CA ALA A 116 1.67 -3.22 -13.01
C ALA A 116 1.02 -4.30 -13.91
N VAL A 117 0.10 -3.91 -14.80
CA VAL A 117 -0.45 -4.81 -15.82
C VAL A 117 0.65 -5.37 -16.72
N ARG A 118 1.57 -4.50 -17.21
CA ARG A 118 2.64 -4.92 -18.11
C ARG A 118 3.53 -6.01 -17.50
N VAL A 119 3.98 -5.80 -16.25
CA VAL A 119 4.92 -6.72 -15.59
C VAL A 119 4.26 -7.99 -15.05
N LEU A 120 2.94 -8.02 -14.89
CA LEU A 120 2.19 -9.22 -14.52
C LEU A 120 2.14 -10.21 -15.68
N ARG A 121 2.22 -11.50 -15.37
CA ARG A 121 1.93 -12.59 -16.30
C ARG A 121 0.44 -12.65 -16.62
N PRO A 122 0.02 -13.24 -17.75
CA PRO A 122 -1.39 -13.58 -17.95
C PRO A 122 -1.92 -14.39 -16.75
N GLY A 123 -3.10 -14.01 -16.24
CA GLY A 123 -3.67 -14.54 -15.01
C GLY A 123 -2.96 -14.09 -13.73
N GLY A 124 -1.93 -13.25 -13.78
CA GLY A 124 -1.27 -12.68 -12.59
C GLY A 124 -2.20 -11.76 -11.80
N ARG A 125 -1.92 -11.58 -10.50
CA ARG A 125 -2.78 -10.82 -9.59
C ARG A 125 -2.18 -9.48 -9.18
N TYR A 126 -3.00 -8.45 -9.21
CA TYR A 126 -2.72 -7.15 -8.60
C TYR A 126 -3.47 -7.03 -7.29
N ILE A 127 -2.77 -6.71 -6.21
CA ILE A 127 -3.30 -6.66 -4.84
C ILE A 127 -2.97 -5.30 -4.23
N VAL A 128 -3.98 -4.51 -3.89
CA VAL A 128 -3.79 -3.20 -3.26
C VAL A 128 -4.45 -3.16 -1.90
N LEU A 129 -3.68 -2.79 -0.89
CA LEU A 129 -4.18 -2.52 0.45
C LEU A 129 -4.14 -1.01 0.68
N GLU A 130 -5.31 -0.38 0.85
CA GLU A 130 -5.39 1.07 0.94
C GLU A 130 -6.48 1.55 1.91
N SER A 131 -6.29 2.74 2.47
CA SER A 131 -7.32 3.45 3.22
C SER A 131 -8.13 4.33 2.29
N VAL A 132 -9.43 4.17 2.31
CA VAL A 132 -10.37 4.96 1.49
C VAL A 132 -11.43 5.61 2.38
N MET A 133 -12.12 6.61 1.85
CA MET A 133 -13.22 7.22 2.58
C MET A 133 -14.39 6.24 2.69
N PRO A 134 -14.85 5.93 3.91
CA PRO A 134 -16.01 5.06 4.12
C PRO A 134 -17.26 5.58 3.40
N THR A 135 -18.05 4.68 2.83
CA THR A 135 -19.29 5.04 2.13
C THR A 135 -20.41 5.38 3.11
N ASN A 136 -20.46 4.69 4.25
CA ASN A 136 -21.43 4.96 5.31
C ASN A 136 -21.20 6.35 5.93
N PRO A 137 -22.18 7.27 5.95
CA PRO A 137 -21.98 8.65 6.44
C PRO A 137 -21.56 8.74 7.91
N ALA A 138 -22.11 7.89 8.78
CA ALA A 138 -21.77 7.87 10.21
C ALA A 138 -20.33 7.39 10.43
N VAL A 139 -19.92 6.30 9.77
CA VAL A 139 -18.55 5.80 9.82
C VAL A 139 -17.59 6.82 9.24
N ARG A 140 -17.94 7.48 8.14
CA ARG A 140 -17.16 8.56 7.52
C ARG A 140 -16.95 9.74 8.47
N PHE A 141 -17.99 10.15 9.19
CA PHE A 141 -17.88 11.22 10.18
C PHE A 141 -16.89 10.84 11.29
N LEU A 142 -17.06 9.66 11.89
CA LEU A 142 -16.16 9.15 12.92
C LEU A 142 -14.72 8.99 12.43
N PHE A 143 -14.54 8.51 11.20
CA PHE A 143 -13.22 8.36 10.59
C PHE A 143 -12.53 9.70 10.35
N ARG A 144 -13.28 10.73 9.91
CA ARG A 144 -12.74 12.10 9.79
C ARG A 144 -12.34 12.66 11.15
N LEU A 145 -13.19 12.48 12.16
CA LEU A 145 -12.90 12.91 13.53
C LEU A 145 -11.63 12.24 14.06
N TYR A 146 -11.50 10.93 13.85
CA TYR A 146 -10.34 10.15 14.18
C TYR A 146 -9.07 10.71 13.50
N MET A 147 -9.12 10.91 12.19
CA MET A 147 -7.96 11.43 11.44
C MET A 147 -7.57 12.85 11.85
N ARG A 148 -8.53 13.71 12.19
CA ARG A 148 -8.27 15.12 12.51
C ARG A 148 -7.85 15.36 13.95
N LEU A 149 -8.34 14.56 14.90
CA LEU A 149 -8.08 14.74 16.32
C LEU A 149 -7.06 13.74 16.86
N TRP A 150 -7.34 12.44 16.72
CA TRP A 150 -6.53 11.39 17.34
C TRP A 150 -5.16 11.22 16.71
N ILE A 151 -5.07 11.22 15.39
CA ILE A 151 -3.79 11.01 14.71
C ILE A 151 -2.77 12.11 15.07
N PRO A 152 -3.10 13.41 15.06
CA PRO A 152 -2.18 14.45 15.50
C PRO A 152 -1.76 14.35 16.98
N ILE A 153 -2.67 13.91 17.86
CA ILE A 153 -2.36 13.68 19.29
C ILE A 153 -1.35 12.54 19.40
N LEU A 154 -1.62 11.40 18.75
CA LEU A 154 -0.71 10.26 18.73
C LEU A 154 0.67 10.63 18.16
N ALA A 155 0.71 11.43 17.09
CA ALA A 155 1.96 11.89 16.50
C ALA A 155 2.82 12.69 17.50
N ARG A 156 2.20 13.58 18.27
CA ARG A 156 2.89 14.33 19.34
C ARG A 156 3.40 13.42 20.46
N LEU A 157 2.59 12.45 20.90
CA LEU A 157 2.96 11.50 21.94
C LEU A 157 4.13 10.58 21.51
N VAL A 158 4.21 10.25 20.24
CA VAL A 158 5.30 9.42 19.67
C VAL A 158 6.55 10.26 19.33
N GLY A 159 6.46 11.60 19.42
CA GLY A 159 7.57 12.48 19.06
C GLY A 159 7.85 12.54 17.56
N THR A 160 6.82 12.46 16.73
CA THR A 160 6.93 12.55 15.26
C THR A 160 6.21 13.78 14.73
N ASP A 161 6.55 14.21 13.50
CA ASP A 161 5.98 15.42 12.91
C ASP A 161 4.48 15.25 12.58
N PRO A 162 3.56 16.00 13.21
CA PRO A 162 2.14 15.94 12.92
C PRO A 162 1.77 16.32 11.48
N SER A 163 2.65 17.04 10.76
CA SER A 163 2.38 17.47 9.37
C SER A 163 2.25 16.29 8.41
N ALA A 164 3.04 15.24 8.63
CA ALA A 164 2.98 14.00 7.84
C ALA A 164 1.61 13.32 7.94
N TYR A 165 0.96 13.43 9.09
CA TYR A 165 -0.33 12.80 9.35
C TYR A 165 -1.51 13.66 8.90
N ARG A 166 -1.36 15.00 8.85
CA ARG A 166 -2.28 15.86 8.10
C ARG A 166 -2.26 15.52 6.61
N TYR A 167 -1.06 15.29 6.06
CA TYR A 167 -0.93 14.81 4.68
C TYR A 167 -1.65 13.48 4.48
N PHE A 168 -1.53 12.52 5.42
CA PHE A 168 -2.26 11.25 5.36
C PHE A 168 -3.77 11.47 5.24
N ALA A 169 -4.37 12.28 6.10
CA ALA A 169 -5.80 12.59 6.06
C ALA A 169 -6.23 13.18 4.70
N HIS A 170 -5.50 14.19 4.22
CA HIS A 170 -5.76 14.80 2.91
C HIS A 170 -5.57 13.81 1.75
N SER A 171 -4.56 12.95 1.81
CA SER A 171 -4.31 11.96 0.75
C SER A 171 -5.42 10.91 0.67
N VAL A 172 -5.98 10.49 1.81
CA VAL A 172 -7.14 9.57 1.85
C VAL A 172 -8.39 10.26 1.29
N GLU A 173 -8.65 11.52 1.67
CA GLU A 173 -9.78 12.29 1.14
C GLU A 173 -9.68 12.47 -0.39
N ARG A 174 -8.47 12.77 -0.90
CA ARG A 174 -8.20 12.94 -2.33
C ARG A 174 -8.29 11.64 -3.12
N PHE A 175 -7.88 10.52 -2.52
CA PHE A 175 -7.99 9.21 -3.16
C PHE A 175 -9.45 8.83 -3.42
N GLY A 176 -10.37 9.25 -2.56
CA GLY A 176 -11.79 9.16 -2.77
C GLY A 176 -12.41 7.81 -2.39
N HIS A 177 -13.38 7.38 -3.19
CA HIS A 177 -14.17 6.18 -2.90
C HIS A 177 -13.65 4.95 -3.64
N LYS A 178 -13.86 3.77 -3.04
CA LYS A 178 -13.45 2.48 -3.62
C LYS A 178 -13.95 2.24 -5.06
N SER A 179 -15.16 2.73 -5.40
CA SER A 179 -15.71 2.58 -6.75
C SER A 179 -14.94 3.34 -7.82
N ALA A 180 -14.33 4.48 -7.47
CA ALA A 180 -13.49 5.23 -8.41
C ALA A 180 -12.21 4.46 -8.72
N PHE A 181 -11.55 3.91 -7.72
CA PHE A 181 -10.33 3.15 -7.93
C PHE A 181 -10.57 1.82 -8.66
N LEU A 182 -11.72 1.16 -8.42
CA LEU A 182 -12.10 -0.01 -9.23
C LEU A 182 -12.24 0.31 -10.71
N ARG A 183 -12.78 1.49 -11.05
CA ARG A 183 -12.82 1.96 -12.45
C ARG A 183 -11.41 2.23 -12.99
N GLU A 184 -10.56 2.91 -12.24
CA GLU A 184 -9.16 3.14 -12.63
C GLU A 184 -8.43 1.81 -12.92
N MET A 185 -8.67 0.78 -12.12
CA MET A 185 -8.11 -0.56 -12.36
C MET A 185 -8.66 -1.19 -13.65
N ALA A 186 -9.98 -1.13 -13.88
CA ALA A 186 -10.60 -1.66 -15.11
C ALA A 186 -10.08 -0.92 -16.35
N ASP A 187 -9.99 0.41 -16.30
CA ASP A 187 -9.48 1.26 -17.38
C ASP A 187 -8.01 0.98 -17.71
N ALA A 188 -7.24 0.54 -16.71
CA ALA A 188 -5.84 0.12 -16.87
C ALA A 188 -5.69 -1.28 -17.49
N GLY A 189 -6.77 -2.06 -17.60
CA GLY A 189 -6.77 -3.40 -18.18
C GLY A 189 -6.79 -4.55 -17.17
N PHE A 190 -7.08 -4.29 -15.88
CA PHE A 190 -7.32 -5.37 -14.93
C PHE A 190 -8.71 -5.97 -15.11
N GLU A 191 -8.78 -7.29 -15.18
CA GLU A 191 -10.03 -8.03 -15.21
C GLU A 191 -10.60 -8.22 -13.80
N ARG A 192 -11.94 -8.24 -13.70
CA ARG A 192 -12.71 -8.53 -12.48
C ARG A 192 -12.20 -7.77 -11.24
N PRO A 193 -11.99 -6.44 -11.31
CA PRO A 193 -11.54 -5.69 -10.16
C PRO A 193 -12.58 -5.79 -9.03
N ARG A 194 -12.09 -6.13 -7.82
CA ARG A 194 -12.92 -6.31 -6.63
C ARG A 194 -12.37 -5.52 -5.47
N ALA A 195 -13.25 -5.14 -4.54
CA ALA A 195 -12.89 -4.48 -3.29
C ALA A 195 -13.55 -5.20 -2.11
N ARG A 196 -12.76 -5.52 -1.09
CA ARG A 196 -13.20 -6.12 0.16
C ARG A 196 -12.88 -5.20 1.32
N ASP A 197 -13.91 -4.77 2.05
CA ASP A 197 -13.74 -3.94 3.23
C ASP A 197 -13.09 -4.77 4.36
N LEU A 198 -12.12 -4.18 5.04
CA LEU A 198 -11.47 -4.71 6.21
C LEU A 198 -11.79 -3.81 7.40
N SER A 199 -12.13 -4.44 8.55
CA SER A 199 -12.41 -3.71 9.80
C SER A 199 -13.36 -2.52 9.57
N PHE A 200 -14.59 -2.82 9.10
CA PHE A 200 -15.64 -1.82 8.83
C PHE A 200 -15.28 -0.74 7.80
N GLY A 201 -14.34 -1.04 6.88
CA GLY A 201 -13.92 -0.11 5.83
C GLY A 201 -12.79 0.85 6.24
N LEU A 202 -12.12 0.61 7.36
CA LEU A 202 -10.91 1.37 7.76
C LEU A 202 -9.74 1.12 6.80
N ALA A 203 -9.69 -0.07 6.23
CA ALA A 203 -8.85 -0.41 5.09
C ALA A 203 -9.66 -1.20 4.07
N VAL A 204 -9.24 -1.15 2.82
CA VAL A 204 -9.86 -1.89 1.72
C VAL A 204 -8.78 -2.68 0.99
N LEU A 205 -9.07 -3.94 0.75
CA LEU A 205 -8.27 -4.81 -0.08
C LEU A 205 -8.88 -4.85 -1.48
N PHE A 206 -8.15 -4.32 -2.44
CA PHE A 206 -8.51 -4.41 -3.85
C PHE A 206 -7.73 -5.54 -4.51
N THR A 207 -8.37 -6.25 -5.44
CA THR A 207 -7.76 -7.29 -6.25
C THR A 207 -8.24 -7.18 -7.69
N GLY A 208 -7.36 -7.48 -8.63
CA GLY A 208 -7.67 -7.60 -10.06
C GLY A 208 -6.73 -8.62 -10.71
N GLU A 209 -7.11 -9.16 -11.85
CA GLU A 209 -6.31 -10.13 -12.62
C GLU A 209 -5.92 -9.52 -13.97
N LYS A 210 -4.76 -9.94 -14.52
CA LYS A 210 -4.36 -9.63 -15.89
C LYS A 210 -4.83 -10.71 -16.80
#